data_633a1a9f5df7d5cfb76e958621e66cbb
#
_entry.id   633a1a9f5df7d5cfb76e958621e66cbb
#
_cell.length_a   1.000
_cell.length_b   1.000
_cell.length_c   1.000
_cell.angle_alpha   90.00
_cell.angle_beta   90.00
_cell.angle_gamma   90.00
#
_symmetry.space_group_name_H-M   'P 1'
#
loop_
_entity.id
_entity.type
_entity.pdbx_description
1 polymer ?
#
loop_
_entity_poly.entity_id
_entity_poly.type
_entity_poly.pdbx_seq_one_letter_code
_entity_poly.pdbx_strand_id
1 'polypeptide(L)'
;MGNINKICICGGGGLGHTCAAVLSSHPNVEVMMFTQHPANWQQEFLVVDPKNKQYNAHLTTISNQPQIVIPNADLVLLCLPAFLVKQTLIDIKPFLSPNTIIGSVVGNTGFFLFAHEVLHNSKNGLFAFQRVPYISRVLEYGKKASLLGYKDSLLMATENIHDTQNFCQTISTLFLTPTEIVDSFYEVTLSNSNPILHTGRLYTMWKDWDGKPFTTNPLFYHD
;
A
#
# COMPACT_ATOMS: atom_id res chain seq x y z
N MET A 1 14.45 0.69 18.08
CA MET A 1 13.15 0.50 17.42
C MET A 1 12.77 -0.98 17.59
N GLY A 2 11.54 -1.33 17.97
CA GLY A 2 11.11 -2.74 18.04
C GLY A 2 11.11 -3.38 16.66
N ASN A 3 11.23 -4.70 16.60
CA ASN A 3 11.07 -5.43 15.34
C ASN A 3 9.63 -5.26 14.83
N ILE A 4 9.47 -5.08 13.53
CA ILE A 4 8.14 -5.08 12.87
C ILE A 4 7.78 -6.55 12.61
N ASN A 5 6.93 -7.10 13.46
CA ASN A 5 6.51 -8.49 13.38
C ASN A 5 5.02 -8.66 13.07
N LYS A 6 4.18 -7.66 13.40
CA LYS A 6 2.74 -7.69 13.16
C LYS A 6 2.32 -6.57 12.24
N ILE A 7 1.85 -6.93 11.06
CA ILE A 7 1.49 -5.99 10.00
C ILE A 7 0.01 -6.14 9.67
N CYS A 8 -0.75 -5.05 9.77
CA CYS A 8 -2.12 -5.00 9.27
C CYS A 8 -2.16 -4.28 7.93
N ILE A 9 -2.63 -4.93 6.88
CA ILE A 9 -2.83 -4.36 5.56
C ILE A 9 -4.27 -3.88 5.44
N CYS A 10 -4.46 -2.61 5.15
CA CYS A 10 -5.77 -2.02 4.86
C CYS A 10 -5.95 -1.90 3.34
N GLY A 11 -6.86 -2.69 2.77
CA GLY A 11 -7.19 -2.65 1.36
C GLY A 11 -6.96 -3.96 0.61
N GLY A 12 -8.03 -4.48 0.00
CA GLY A 12 -8.07 -5.77 -0.70
C GLY A 12 -7.81 -5.71 -2.20
N GLY A 13 -7.21 -4.65 -2.73
CA GLY A 13 -6.86 -4.53 -4.16
C GLY A 13 -5.61 -5.36 -4.55
N GLY A 14 -5.17 -5.24 -5.80
CA GLY A 14 -4.00 -5.96 -6.30
C GLY A 14 -2.74 -5.73 -5.44
N LEU A 15 -2.55 -4.48 -5.02
CA LEU A 15 -1.42 -4.10 -4.16
C LEU A 15 -1.52 -4.73 -2.76
N GLY A 16 -2.73 -4.78 -2.18
CA GLY A 16 -2.95 -5.47 -0.90
C GLY A 16 -2.61 -6.96 -0.97
N HIS A 17 -2.99 -7.65 -2.06
CA HIS A 17 -2.62 -9.05 -2.28
C HIS A 17 -1.11 -9.25 -2.36
N THR A 18 -0.43 -8.47 -3.19
CA THR A 18 1.02 -8.64 -3.37
C THR A 18 1.82 -8.23 -2.15
N CYS A 19 1.45 -7.14 -1.46
CA CYS A 19 2.07 -6.77 -0.19
C CYS A 19 1.86 -7.87 0.87
N ALA A 20 0.65 -8.41 1.00
CA ALA A 20 0.37 -9.48 1.95
C ALA A 20 1.25 -10.72 1.69
N ALA A 21 1.37 -11.13 0.43
CA ALA A 21 2.15 -12.30 0.07
C ALA A 21 3.67 -12.10 0.29
N VAL A 22 4.20 -10.95 -0.09
CA VAL A 22 5.62 -10.65 0.11
C VAL A 22 5.93 -10.52 1.60
N LEU A 23 5.13 -9.78 2.35
CA LEU A 23 5.37 -9.54 3.78
C LEU A 23 5.22 -10.83 4.60
N SER A 24 4.21 -11.67 4.34
CA SER A 24 4.05 -12.95 5.04
C SER A 24 5.10 -14.01 4.66
N SER A 25 5.89 -13.78 3.60
CA SER A 25 7.00 -14.67 3.25
C SER A 25 8.24 -14.49 4.16
N HIS A 26 8.28 -13.45 4.97
CA HIS A 26 9.36 -13.23 5.93
C HIS A 26 9.13 -14.06 7.20
N PRO A 27 10.16 -14.73 7.72
CA PRO A 27 10.04 -15.45 8.99
C PRO A 27 9.68 -14.46 10.12
N ASN A 28 8.81 -14.87 11.02
CA ASN A 28 8.34 -14.10 12.18
C ASN A 28 7.51 -12.85 11.84
N VAL A 29 7.01 -12.72 10.63
CA VAL A 29 6.06 -11.66 10.25
C VAL A 29 4.64 -12.24 10.17
N GLU A 30 3.78 -11.75 11.05
CA GLU A 30 2.34 -12.03 11.02
C GLU A 30 1.65 -10.95 10.19
N VAL A 31 0.82 -11.36 9.23
CA VAL A 31 0.08 -10.43 8.38
C VAL A 31 -1.42 -10.59 8.64
N MET A 32 -2.06 -9.48 8.93
CA MET A 32 -3.51 -9.35 9.08
C MET A 32 -4.08 -8.50 7.93
N MET A 33 -5.35 -8.70 7.62
CA MET A 33 -6.03 -7.97 6.55
C MET A 33 -7.28 -7.26 7.06
N PHE A 34 -7.32 -5.94 6.89
CA PHE A 34 -8.52 -5.13 7.03
C PHE A 34 -9.16 -4.90 5.65
N THR A 35 -10.32 -5.48 5.40
CA THR A 35 -11.02 -5.43 4.10
C THR A 35 -12.52 -5.41 4.27
N GLN A 36 -13.24 -4.74 3.38
CA GLN A 36 -14.71 -4.67 3.43
C GLN A 36 -15.38 -6.02 3.12
N HIS A 37 -14.67 -6.95 2.46
CA HIS A 37 -15.21 -8.24 2.02
C HIS A 37 -14.40 -9.42 2.56
N PRO A 38 -14.31 -9.61 3.90
CA PRO A 38 -13.46 -10.65 4.49
C PRO A 38 -13.88 -12.06 4.07
N ALA A 39 -15.17 -12.32 3.85
CA ALA A 39 -15.68 -13.63 3.42
C ALA A 39 -15.18 -14.07 2.04
N ASN A 40 -14.67 -13.15 1.21
CA ASN A 40 -14.15 -13.46 -0.11
C ASN A 40 -12.66 -13.84 -0.09
N TRP A 41 -12.02 -13.77 1.08
CA TRP A 41 -10.61 -14.05 1.23
C TRP A 41 -10.36 -15.43 1.82
N GLN A 42 -9.34 -16.10 1.30
CA GLN A 42 -8.73 -17.27 1.93
C GLN A 42 -7.59 -16.81 2.85
N GLN A 43 -7.37 -17.53 3.94
CA GLN A 43 -6.21 -17.30 4.80
C GLN A 43 -4.91 -17.58 4.05
N GLU A 44 -4.93 -18.57 3.19
CA GLU A 44 -3.80 -18.90 2.32
C GLU A 44 -4.15 -18.62 0.87
N PHE A 45 -3.29 -17.88 0.18
CA PHE A 45 -3.45 -17.58 -1.23
C PHE A 45 -2.10 -17.44 -1.94
N LEU A 46 -2.12 -17.52 -3.26
CA LEU A 46 -0.92 -17.59 -4.09
C LEU A 46 -0.69 -16.26 -4.83
N VAL A 47 0.55 -15.75 -4.76
CA VAL A 47 1.05 -14.71 -5.65
C VAL A 47 2.27 -15.24 -6.41
N VAL A 48 2.28 -15.05 -7.73
CA VAL A 48 3.39 -15.49 -8.59
C VAL A 48 4.07 -14.25 -9.19
N ASP A 49 5.40 -14.21 -9.15
CA ASP A 49 6.20 -13.14 -9.70
C ASP A 49 6.62 -13.41 -11.18
N PRO A 50 7.25 -12.45 -11.89
CA PRO A 50 7.66 -12.61 -13.28
C PRO A 50 8.71 -13.71 -13.52
N LYS A 51 9.41 -14.13 -12.46
CA LYS A 51 10.40 -15.22 -12.50
C LYS A 51 9.81 -16.57 -12.10
N ASN A 52 8.47 -16.66 -12.01
CA ASN A 52 7.73 -17.82 -11.53
C ASN A 52 8.02 -18.18 -10.05
N LYS A 53 8.58 -17.27 -9.26
CA LYS A 53 8.67 -17.45 -7.82
C LYS A 53 7.27 -17.38 -7.23
N GLN A 54 6.95 -18.35 -6.40
CA GLN A 54 5.66 -18.43 -5.71
C GLN A 54 5.81 -17.86 -4.29
N TYR A 55 4.90 -16.96 -3.95
CA TYR A 55 4.70 -16.45 -2.60
C TYR A 55 3.38 -17.03 -2.09
N ASN A 56 3.47 -17.98 -1.18
CA ASN A 56 2.32 -18.53 -0.46
C ASN A 56 2.01 -17.57 0.70
N ALA A 57 1.05 -16.71 0.48
CA ALA A 57 0.61 -15.78 1.51
C ALA A 57 -0.12 -16.52 2.62
N HIS A 58 0.13 -16.12 3.86
CA HIS A 58 -0.61 -16.58 5.02
C HIS A 58 -1.12 -15.39 5.84
N LEU A 59 -2.45 -15.24 5.94
CA LEU A 59 -3.11 -14.22 6.73
C LEU A 59 -3.58 -14.81 8.06
N THR A 60 -3.08 -14.30 9.16
CA THR A 60 -3.48 -14.77 10.50
C THR A 60 -4.91 -14.35 10.85
N THR A 61 -5.33 -13.19 10.39
CA THR A 61 -6.68 -12.65 10.65
C THR A 61 -7.16 -11.81 9.47
N ILE A 62 -8.41 -11.98 9.09
CA ILE A 62 -9.08 -11.21 8.03
C ILE A 62 -10.39 -10.67 8.58
N SER A 63 -10.59 -9.36 8.56
CA SER A 63 -11.80 -8.76 9.13
C SER A 63 -12.15 -7.43 8.46
N ASN A 64 -13.43 -7.06 8.55
CA ASN A 64 -13.92 -5.72 8.27
C ASN A 64 -14.14 -4.89 9.56
N GLN A 65 -13.72 -5.43 10.71
CA GLN A 65 -13.83 -4.78 12.00
C GLN A 65 -12.42 -4.35 12.45
N PRO A 66 -12.11 -3.05 12.49
CA PRO A 66 -10.76 -2.58 12.80
C PRO A 66 -10.31 -2.97 14.22
N GLN A 67 -11.23 -3.06 15.18
CA GLN A 67 -10.95 -3.50 16.56
C GLN A 67 -10.36 -4.93 16.64
N ILE A 68 -10.49 -5.74 15.59
CA ILE A 68 -9.98 -7.11 15.56
C ILE A 68 -8.55 -7.15 15.00
N VAL A 69 -8.22 -6.30 14.02
CA VAL A 69 -6.98 -6.41 13.24
C VAL A 69 -5.99 -5.27 13.48
N ILE A 70 -6.41 -4.15 14.08
CA ILE A 70 -5.53 -3.01 14.32
C ILE A 70 -4.79 -3.09 15.67
N PRO A 71 -5.40 -3.53 16.79
CA PRO A 71 -4.71 -3.60 18.06
C PRO A 71 -3.45 -4.47 17.98
N ASN A 72 -2.35 -3.97 18.57
CA ASN A 72 -1.03 -4.62 18.60
C ASN A 72 -0.34 -4.78 17.23
N ALA A 73 -0.83 -4.15 16.17
CA ALA A 73 -0.07 -4.04 14.94
C ALA A 73 1.13 -3.09 15.16
N ASP A 74 2.33 -3.57 14.79
CA ASP A 74 3.53 -2.73 14.77
C ASP A 74 3.46 -1.77 13.59
N LEU A 75 2.89 -2.24 12.47
CA LEU A 75 2.73 -1.51 11.22
C LEU A 75 1.30 -1.67 10.67
N VAL A 76 0.66 -0.55 10.37
CA VAL A 76 -0.56 -0.50 9.57
C VAL A 76 -0.22 0.05 8.19
N LEU A 77 -0.50 -0.73 7.15
CA LEU A 77 -0.14 -0.39 5.76
C LEU A 77 -1.39 -0.09 4.93
N LEU A 78 -1.52 1.14 4.46
CA LEU A 78 -2.64 1.57 3.61
C LEU A 78 -2.35 1.26 2.14
N CYS A 79 -3.04 0.26 1.59
CA CYS A 79 -3.01 -0.14 0.17
C CYS A 79 -4.32 0.29 -0.51
N LEU A 80 -4.63 1.58 -0.45
CA LEU A 80 -5.94 2.15 -0.75
C LEU A 80 -5.86 3.23 -1.83
N PRO A 81 -6.92 3.41 -2.63
CA PRO A 81 -7.07 4.61 -3.44
C PRO A 81 -7.27 5.85 -2.55
N ALA A 82 -6.87 7.03 -3.04
CA ALA A 82 -6.82 8.28 -2.29
C ALA A 82 -8.12 8.61 -1.53
N PHE A 83 -9.26 8.41 -2.16
CA PHE A 83 -10.58 8.75 -1.58
C PHE A 83 -10.98 7.90 -0.36
N LEU A 84 -10.32 6.77 -0.11
CA LEU A 84 -10.56 5.92 1.07
C LEU A 84 -9.57 6.16 2.21
N VAL A 85 -8.44 6.84 1.97
CA VAL A 85 -7.37 7.00 2.96
C VAL A 85 -7.87 7.72 4.21
N LYS A 86 -8.52 8.86 4.06
CA LYS A 86 -9.01 9.67 5.19
C LYS A 86 -10.01 8.90 6.04
N GLN A 87 -11.01 8.28 5.42
CA GLN A 87 -12.02 7.52 6.15
C GLN A 87 -11.41 6.34 6.87
N THR A 88 -10.49 5.61 6.22
CA THR A 88 -9.81 4.48 6.87
C THR A 88 -9.01 4.95 8.09
N LEU A 89 -8.30 6.08 8.01
CA LEU A 89 -7.60 6.65 9.16
C LEU A 89 -8.55 6.98 10.32
N ILE A 90 -9.74 7.52 10.02
CA ILE A 90 -10.79 7.77 11.03
C ILE A 90 -11.24 6.46 11.68
N ASP A 91 -11.49 5.43 10.88
CA ASP A 91 -12.01 4.15 11.34
C ASP A 91 -10.99 3.40 12.24
N ILE A 92 -9.69 3.47 11.90
CA ILE A 92 -8.66 2.74 12.64
C ILE A 92 -8.12 3.51 13.85
N LYS A 93 -8.22 4.85 13.86
CA LYS A 93 -7.66 5.71 14.92
C LYS A 93 -7.96 5.24 16.34
N PRO A 94 -9.21 4.85 16.71
CA PRO A 94 -9.54 4.45 18.08
C PRO A 94 -8.78 3.19 18.58
N PHE A 95 -8.22 2.41 17.65
CA PHE A 95 -7.60 1.11 17.92
C PHE A 95 -6.08 1.11 17.75
N LEU A 96 -5.50 2.24 17.34
CA LEU A 96 -4.05 2.38 17.18
C LEU A 96 -3.34 2.39 18.53
N SER A 97 -2.28 1.60 18.65
CA SER A 97 -1.35 1.71 19.77
C SER A 97 -0.43 2.94 19.59
N PRO A 98 0.08 3.54 20.66
CA PRO A 98 0.95 4.73 20.55
C PRO A 98 2.21 4.50 19.71
N ASN A 99 2.69 3.26 19.64
CA ASN A 99 3.91 2.88 18.92
C ASN A 99 3.63 2.32 17.50
N THR A 100 2.36 2.16 17.10
CA THR A 100 2.01 1.69 15.76
C THR A 100 2.50 2.68 14.72
N ILE A 101 3.24 2.20 13.73
CA ILE A 101 3.63 2.98 12.56
C ILE A 101 2.54 2.85 11.49
N ILE A 102 2.23 3.94 10.81
CA ILE A 102 1.22 3.95 9.75
C ILE A 102 1.91 4.32 8.45
N GLY A 103 1.77 3.45 7.46
CA GLY A 103 2.35 3.66 6.14
C GLY A 103 1.33 3.75 5.03
N SER A 104 1.61 4.55 4.01
CA SER A 104 0.86 4.56 2.76
C SER A 104 1.74 4.07 1.62
N VAL A 105 1.24 3.12 0.85
CA VAL A 105 2.03 2.55 -0.26
C VAL A 105 2.18 3.53 -1.41
N VAL A 106 1.37 4.61 -1.44
CA VAL A 106 1.61 5.77 -2.32
C VAL A 106 1.35 7.07 -1.57
N GLY A 107 2.35 7.93 -1.44
CA GLY A 107 2.27 9.21 -0.73
C GLY A 107 1.43 10.28 -1.44
N ASN A 108 1.29 10.21 -2.75
CA ASN A 108 0.52 11.17 -3.56
C ASN A 108 -1.01 11.07 -3.35
N THR A 109 -1.47 10.20 -2.47
CA THR A 109 -2.87 10.11 -2.07
C THR A 109 -3.32 11.22 -1.11
N GLY A 110 -2.43 12.14 -0.73
CA GLY A 110 -2.67 13.12 0.33
C GLY A 110 -2.52 12.52 1.74
N PHE A 111 -1.87 11.37 1.87
CA PHE A 111 -1.76 10.62 3.11
C PHE A 111 -1.29 11.45 4.31
N PHE A 112 -0.16 12.18 4.18
CA PHE A 112 0.37 12.96 5.29
C PHE A 112 -0.59 14.06 5.74
N LEU A 113 -1.25 14.74 4.78
CA LEU A 113 -2.24 15.78 5.10
C LEU A 113 -3.44 15.20 5.85
N PHE A 114 -3.94 14.06 5.40
CA PHE A 114 -5.03 13.37 6.10
C PHE A 114 -4.60 12.82 7.45
N ALA A 115 -3.37 12.31 7.56
CA ALA A 115 -2.83 11.84 8.83
C ALA A 115 -2.69 12.99 9.83
N HIS A 116 -2.19 14.15 9.43
CA HIS A 116 -2.12 15.34 10.29
C HIS A 116 -3.51 15.79 10.76
N GLU A 117 -4.49 15.79 9.87
CA GLU A 117 -5.86 16.18 10.22
C GLU A 117 -6.51 15.18 11.17
N VAL A 118 -6.43 13.87 10.85
CA VAL A 118 -7.13 12.83 11.58
C VAL A 118 -6.40 12.46 12.87
N LEU A 119 -5.08 12.31 12.82
CA LEU A 119 -4.24 11.84 13.91
C LEU A 119 -3.60 12.98 14.71
N HIS A 120 -4.13 14.21 14.61
CA HIS A 120 -3.62 15.35 15.36
C HIS A 120 -3.40 14.98 16.83
N ASN A 121 -2.30 15.43 17.42
CA ASN A 121 -1.82 15.05 18.76
C ASN A 121 -1.37 13.58 18.93
N SER A 122 -1.38 12.76 17.89
CA SER A 122 -0.76 11.45 17.94
C SER A 122 0.75 11.55 17.68
N LYS A 123 1.50 10.63 18.30
CA LYS A 123 2.94 10.47 18.07
C LYS A 123 3.27 9.26 17.19
N ASN A 124 2.28 8.68 16.56
CA ASN A 124 2.48 7.55 15.66
C ASN A 124 3.49 7.91 14.57
N GLY A 125 4.42 7.01 14.31
CA GLY A 125 5.33 7.12 13.17
C GLY A 125 4.54 7.05 11.88
N LEU A 126 4.89 7.89 10.90
CA LEU A 126 4.27 7.91 9.57
C LEU A 126 5.34 7.67 8.52
N PHE A 127 4.99 6.93 7.45
CA PHE A 127 5.80 6.88 6.24
C PHE A 127 4.95 6.73 4.99
N ALA A 128 5.50 7.13 3.85
CA ALA A 128 4.88 6.81 2.56
C ALA A 128 5.93 6.69 1.46
N PHE A 129 5.62 5.85 0.48
CA PHE A 129 6.42 5.71 -0.74
C PHE A 129 5.99 6.70 -1.82
N GLN A 130 6.95 7.11 -2.65
CA GLN A 130 6.69 7.89 -3.86
C GLN A 130 5.80 7.12 -4.86
N ARG A 131 6.02 5.81 -4.99
CA ARG A 131 5.32 4.92 -5.93
C ARG A 131 5.07 3.55 -5.31
N VAL A 132 4.23 2.78 -5.96
CA VAL A 132 3.97 1.38 -5.56
C VAL A 132 5.24 0.53 -5.69
N PRO A 133 5.53 -0.37 -4.74
CA PRO A 133 6.70 -1.26 -4.83
C PRO A 133 6.58 -2.30 -5.93
N TYR A 134 5.34 -2.70 -6.25
CA TYR A 134 5.05 -3.76 -7.20
C TYR A 134 4.02 -3.34 -8.24
N ILE A 135 4.13 -3.86 -9.45
CA ILE A 135 3.04 -3.88 -10.42
C ILE A 135 2.22 -5.14 -10.13
N SER A 136 0.96 -4.98 -9.82
CA SER A 136 0.12 -6.04 -9.25
C SER A 136 -1.18 -6.21 -10.02
N ARG A 137 -1.64 -7.45 -10.18
CA ARG A 137 -2.95 -7.76 -10.77
C ARG A 137 -3.64 -8.89 -10.01
N VAL A 138 -4.86 -8.65 -9.58
CA VAL A 138 -5.72 -9.70 -9.03
C VAL A 138 -6.17 -10.61 -10.17
N LEU A 139 -6.01 -11.90 -10.00
CA LEU A 139 -6.52 -12.93 -10.91
C LEU A 139 -7.84 -13.52 -10.38
N GLU A 140 -7.86 -13.81 -9.07
CA GLU A 140 -9.04 -14.23 -8.35
C GLU A 140 -9.02 -13.56 -6.97
N TYR A 141 -10.04 -12.76 -6.69
CA TYR A 141 -10.08 -11.93 -5.48
C TYR A 141 -10.00 -12.78 -4.21
N GLY A 142 -9.07 -12.40 -3.34
CA GLY A 142 -8.82 -13.10 -2.07
C GLY A 142 -8.13 -14.46 -2.19
N LYS A 143 -7.75 -14.92 -3.41
CA LYS A 143 -7.22 -16.26 -3.63
C LYS A 143 -5.97 -16.30 -4.50
N LYS A 144 -5.86 -15.43 -5.51
CA LYS A 144 -4.74 -15.45 -6.44
C LYS A 144 -4.47 -14.08 -7.04
N ALA A 145 -3.19 -13.71 -7.06
CA ALA A 145 -2.74 -12.50 -7.74
C ALA A 145 -1.40 -12.73 -8.47
N SER A 146 -1.08 -11.83 -9.38
CA SER A 146 0.23 -11.77 -10.03
C SER A 146 0.98 -10.51 -9.59
N LEU A 147 2.25 -10.69 -9.25
CA LEU A 147 3.22 -9.63 -9.14
C LEU A 147 3.91 -9.54 -10.51
N LEU A 148 3.57 -8.51 -11.30
CA LEU A 148 4.03 -8.39 -12.69
C LEU A 148 5.41 -7.72 -12.81
N GLY A 149 5.89 -7.07 -11.77
CA GLY A 149 7.19 -6.42 -11.72
C GLY A 149 7.48 -5.77 -10.39
N TYR A 150 8.77 -5.73 -10.05
CA TYR A 150 9.30 -4.96 -8.93
C TYR A 150 9.75 -3.58 -9.43
N LYS A 151 9.77 -2.60 -8.54
CA LYS A 151 10.50 -1.36 -8.80
C LYS A 151 11.97 -1.54 -8.43
N ASP A 152 12.84 -0.85 -9.17
CA ASP A 152 14.29 -0.91 -8.92
C ASP A 152 14.65 -0.25 -7.58
N SER A 153 13.96 0.83 -7.24
CA SER A 153 14.08 1.54 -5.97
C SER A 153 12.80 2.29 -5.60
N LEU A 154 12.68 2.64 -4.32
CA LEU A 154 11.60 3.47 -3.77
C LEU A 154 12.18 4.68 -3.07
N LEU A 155 11.54 5.82 -3.21
CA LEU A 155 11.74 6.97 -2.33
C LEU A 155 10.68 6.91 -1.23
N MET A 156 11.10 7.20 0.00
CA MET A 156 10.26 7.14 1.19
C MET A 156 10.45 8.40 2.04
N ALA A 157 9.36 9.07 2.38
CA ALA A 157 9.35 10.08 3.42
C ALA A 157 8.84 9.50 4.74
N THR A 158 9.35 10.05 5.84
CA THR A 158 8.97 9.61 7.20
C THR A 158 8.70 10.80 8.10
N GLU A 159 7.80 10.63 9.06
CA GLU A 159 7.56 11.56 10.16
C GLU A 159 7.44 10.80 11.48
N ASN A 160 7.88 11.41 12.58
CA ASN A 160 7.83 10.84 13.94
C ASN A 160 8.53 9.48 14.08
N ILE A 161 9.54 9.21 13.27
CA ILE A 161 10.36 8.00 13.33
C ILE A 161 11.78 8.40 13.74
N HIS A 162 12.23 7.97 14.93
CA HIS A 162 13.51 8.41 15.49
C HIS A 162 14.73 7.88 14.75
N ASP A 163 14.73 6.58 14.42
CA ASP A 163 15.84 5.93 13.70
C ASP A 163 15.40 5.63 12.28
N THR A 164 15.39 6.68 11.46
CA THR A 164 14.90 6.62 10.07
C THR A 164 15.75 5.71 9.20
N GLN A 165 17.08 5.64 9.44
CA GLN A 165 17.98 4.81 8.65
C GLN A 165 17.74 3.32 8.90
N ASN A 166 17.64 2.90 10.15
CA ASN A 166 17.32 1.52 10.50
C ASN A 166 15.90 1.15 10.03
N PHE A 167 14.95 2.08 10.15
CA PHE A 167 13.60 1.88 9.63
C PHE A 167 13.62 1.67 8.11
N CYS A 168 14.37 2.49 7.38
CA CYS A 168 14.53 2.38 5.93
C CYS A 168 15.11 1.03 5.51
N GLN A 169 16.13 0.54 6.21
CA GLN A 169 16.70 -0.78 5.96
C GLN A 169 15.68 -1.90 6.23
N THR A 170 14.91 -1.78 7.30
CA THR A 170 13.83 -2.72 7.64
C THR A 170 12.78 -2.75 6.53
N ILE A 171 12.32 -1.58 6.08
CA ILE A 171 11.34 -1.46 5.00
C ILE A 171 11.90 -1.99 3.67
N SER A 172 13.16 -1.67 3.33
CA SER A 172 13.82 -2.22 2.14
C SER A 172 13.82 -3.75 2.14
N THR A 173 14.09 -4.35 3.30
CA THR A 173 14.08 -5.80 3.48
C THR A 173 12.67 -6.38 3.36
N LEU A 174 11.70 -5.81 4.07
CA LEU A 174 10.31 -6.29 4.08
C LEU A 174 9.67 -6.23 2.70
N PHE A 175 9.92 -5.17 1.94
CA PHE A 175 9.35 -5.00 0.61
C PHE A 175 10.22 -5.57 -0.52
N LEU A 176 11.37 -6.18 -0.20
CA LEU A 176 12.32 -6.72 -1.20
C LEU A 176 12.69 -5.69 -2.28
N THR A 177 12.69 -4.41 -1.93
CA THR A 177 12.94 -3.31 -2.86
C THR A 177 13.81 -2.27 -2.17
N PRO A 178 14.97 -1.93 -2.73
CA PRO A 178 15.83 -0.87 -2.21
C PRO A 178 15.03 0.41 -1.97
N THR A 179 15.18 1.01 -0.80
CA THR A 179 14.44 2.20 -0.40
C THR A 179 15.40 3.27 0.08
N GLU A 180 15.17 4.51 -0.31
CA GLU A 180 15.94 5.68 0.07
C GLU A 180 15.03 6.68 0.77
N ILE A 181 15.55 7.36 1.81
CA ILE A 181 14.82 8.40 2.53
C ILE A 181 14.97 9.71 1.79
N VAL A 182 13.88 10.45 1.70
CA VAL A 182 13.87 11.86 1.26
C VAL A 182 13.52 12.78 2.42
N ASP A 183 13.95 14.02 2.34
CA ASP A 183 13.87 14.98 3.45
C ASP A 183 12.45 15.45 3.75
N SER A 184 11.54 15.35 2.76
CA SER A 184 10.20 15.90 2.88
C SER A 184 9.14 14.99 2.26
N PHE A 185 7.97 14.92 2.90
CA PHE A 185 6.82 14.24 2.31
C PHE A 185 6.33 14.92 1.01
N TYR A 186 6.64 16.17 0.78
CA TYR A 186 6.36 16.83 -0.51
C TYR A 186 7.11 16.18 -1.66
N GLU A 187 8.31 15.66 -1.42
CA GLU A 187 9.07 14.97 -2.46
C GLU A 187 8.38 13.68 -2.91
N VAL A 188 7.93 12.85 -1.98
CA VAL A 188 7.18 11.63 -2.35
C VAL A 188 5.81 11.94 -2.95
N THR A 189 5.21 13.06 -2.56
CA THR A 189 3.87 13.47 -3.03
C THR A 189 3.93 14.04 -4.45
N LEU A 190 4.90 14.91 -4.74
CA LEU A 190 4.96 15.71 -5.96
C LEU A 190 5.84 15.11 -7.06
N SER A 191 6.80 14.24 -6.71
CA SER A 191 7.71 13.64 -7.69
C SER A 191 7.15 12.36 -8.37
N ASN A 192 5.93 11.92 -8.02
CA ASN A 192 5.28 10.83 -8.72
C ASN A 192 4.76 11.34 -10.07
N SER A 193 5.30 10.80 -11.17
CA SER A 193 4.94 11.22 -12.53
C SER A 193 3.54 10.74 -13.00
N ASN A 194 2.95 9.75 -12.31
CA ASN A 194 1.67 9.16 -12.73
C ASN A 194 0.53 10.20 -12.88
N PRO A 195 0.32 11.16 -11.96
CA PRO A 195 -0.74 12.16 -12.12
C PRO A 195 -0.58 12.97 -13.41
N ILE A 196 0.65 13.31 -13.80
CA ILE A 196 0.92 14.08 -15.02
C ILE A 196 0.72 13.20 -16.25
N LEU A 197 1.33 12.01 -16.26
CA LEU A 197 1.25 11.08 -17.40
C LEU A 197 -0.19 10.63 -17.66
N HIS A 198 -0.92 10.26 -16.60
CA HIS A 198 -2.29 9.79 -16.75
C HIS A 198 -3.22 10.91 -17.22
N THR A 199 -3.08 12.11 -16.67
CA THR A 199 -3.89 13.26 -17.09
C THR A 199 -3.59 13.64 -18.53
N GLY A 200 -2.33 13.70 -18.92
CA GLY A 200 -1.92 13.95 -20.30
C GLY A 200 -2.47 12.90 -21.26
N ARG A 201 -2.38 11.62 -20.90
CA ARG A 201 -2.92 10.53 -21.71
C ARG A 201 -4.44 10.60 -21.82
N LEU A 202 -5.16 10.81 -20.74
CA LEU A 202 -6.60 10.99 -20.77
C LEU A 202 -7.00 12.18 -21.67
N TYR A 203 -6.29 13.30 -21.57
CA TYR A 203 -6.54 14.44 -22.44
C TYR A 203 -6.35 14.06 -23.92
N THR A 204 -5.25 13.40 -24.30
CA THR A 204 -5.02 13.00 -25.70
C THR A 204 -6.04 12.01 -26.22
N MET A 205 -6.56 11.12 -25.36
CA MET A 205 -7.57 10.13 -25.74
C MET A 205 -8.95 10.74 -25.96
N TRP A 206 -9.30 11.81 -25.24
CA TRP A 206 -10.66 12.33 -25.22
C TRP A 206 -10.81 13.80 -25.66
N LYS A 207 -9.74 14.54 -25.93
CA LYS A 207 -9.84 15.97 -26.33
C LYS A 207 -10.73 16.20 -27.56
N ASP A 208 -10.78 15.26 -28.49
CA ASP A 208 -11.55 15.32 -29.73
C ASP A 208 -12.76 14.35 -29.73
N TRP A 209 -13.15 13.84 -28.55
CA TRP A 209 -14.25 12.89 -28.43
C TRP A 209 -15.60 13.54 -28.74
N ASP A 210 -16.36 12.92 -29.63
CA ASP A 210 -17.67 13.42 -30.14
C ASP A 210 -18.87 13.03 -29.22
N GLY A 211 -18.63 12.44 -28.07
CA GLY A 211 -19.67 12.00 -27.12
C GLY A 211 -20.28 10.66 -27.44
N LYS A 212 -19.85 9.97 -28.50
CA LYS A 212 -20.38 8.64 -28.86
C LYS A 212 -19.62 7.50 -28.18
N PRO A 213 -20.29 6.38 -27.94
CA PRO A 213 -19.61 5.18 -27.44
C PRO A 213 -18.49 4.74 -28.38
N PHE A 214 -17.34 4.34 -27.83
CA PHE A 214 -16.26 3.74 -28.60
C PHE A 214 -16.71 2.37 -29.15
N THR A 215 -16.34 2.07 -30.38
CA THR A 215 -16.55 0.73 -30.98
C THR A 215 -15.62 -0.31 -30.37
N THR A 216 -14.46 0.13 -29.88
CA THR A 216 -13.49 -0.68 -29.13
C THR A 216 -13.02 0.12 -27.92
N ASN A 217 -12.79 -0.53 -26.78
CA ASN A 217 -12.26 0.16 -25.62
C ASN A 217 -10.81 0.60 -25.89
N PRO A 218 -10.52 1.91 -25.83
CA PRO A 218 -9.16 2.38 -26.04
C PRO A 218 -8.25 1.87 -24.91
N LEU A 219 -7.07 1.37 -25.28
CA LEU A 219 -6.09 0.89 -24.31
C LEU A 219 -5.26 2.07 -23.78
N PHE A 220 -5.12 2.16 -22.47
CA PHE A 220 -4.43 3.28 -21.84
C PHE A 220 -2.92 3.30 -22.12
N TYR A 221 -2.27 2.14 -22.26
CA TYR A 221 -0.81 2.00 -22.35
C TYR A 221 -0.29 1.39 -23.67
N HIS A 222 -1.12 1.17 -24.67
CA HIS A 222 -0.74 0.39 -25.86
C HIS A 222 -1.02 1.10 -27.16
N ASP A 223 -0.59 2.36 -27.27
CA ASP A 223 -0.52 3.07 -28.56
C ASP A 223 0.89 3.52 -28.83
#